data_7402c9381d7bdaffc1c51c083a46ba7d
#
_entry.id   7402c9381d7bdaffc1c51c083a46ba7d
#
_cell.length_a   1.000
_cell.length_b   1.000
_cell.length_c   1.000
_cell.angle_alpha   90.00
_cell.angle_beta   90.00
_cell.angle_gamma   90.00
#
_symmetry.space_group_name_H-M   'P 1'
#
loop_
_entity.id
_entity.type
_entity.pdbx_description
1 polymer ?
#
loop_
_entity_poly.entity_id
_entity_poly.type
_entity_poly.pdbx_seq_one_letter_code
_entity_poly.pdbx_strand_id
1 'polypeptide(L)'
;MEAEKKGVWYRVDFLTDIIHPYYHQVIFFVFKLYMKLTSTHLQDNTLFSPKKTLIDSLDSNLENQMNNSTEQQTALAEIDVFDNKLTQHFHNKIKLQPALTRQLVSFQANKHRATYRWYKYKEAFSASLIEILLSKYKITSGKVLDPFAGSGTALFAASDAGIDADGIELLPVGQQIILTRKCLEREFTKDDFATIKRWGAERPWHQSKVRIPLTTLRITDGAYSKQTLKLIEQYMGAWQRKNDRVQSVLRFALLCVLESISFTRKDGQYLRWDYRSGRRQGVKPFNKGEILNFDKAICAKLNEICHDVEAGNDPRELFFSKVLKGDIRLFSGSCLDIMPALPQNSYDAVATSPPYCNRYDYTRTYALELALIGIGEEALSKLRQDMLSCTVENRAKDLLKINPEWTNVIAVADSQKLLQSILRYLEAEKAEGRLNNNGIPRMVRGYFYEMACVISECTRVLKPNAPLFMVNDNVRYAGVSISVDMILSNIAENLGFHVENILVLPGGKGNSSQQMGKHGRDPLRKCVYVWRKI
;
A
#
# COMPACT_ATOMS: atom_id res chain seq x y z
N MET A 1 -5.05 -61.55 -49.31
CA MET A 1 -4.14 -60.71 -48.50
C MET A 1 -4.80 -59.35 -48.29
N GLU A 2 -6.02 -59.35 -47.79
CA GLU A 2 -6.82 -58.12 -47.54
C GLU A 2 -7.92 -58.40 -46.52
N ALA A 3 -7.58 -58.93 -45.33
CA ALA A 3 -8.56 -59.25 -44.30
C ALA A 3 -8.12 -59.01 -42.86
N GLU A 4 -7.07 -58.20 -42.60
CA GLU A 4 -6.55 -57.99 -41.25
C GLU A 4 -6.41 -56.51 -40.83
N LYS A 5 -7.18 -55.62 -41.42
CA LYS A 5 -7.15 -54.19 -41.05
C LYS A 5 -8.44 -53.62 -40.44
N LYS A 6 -9.40 -54.45 -40.04
CA LYS A 6 -10.70 -53.97 -39.52
C LYS A 6 -10.96 -54.19 -38.01
N GLY A 7 -9.98 -54.68 -37.27
CA GLY A 7 -10.21 -55.07 -35.84
C GLY A 7 -9.77 -54.08 -34.77
N VAL A 8 -9.05 -53.03 -35.10
CA VAL A 8 -8.40 -52.17 -34.08
C VAL A 8 -9.08 -50.80 -33.87
N TRP A 9 -9.98 -50.39 -34.75
CA TRP A 9 -10.57 -49.04 -34.70
C TRP A 9 -11.86 -48.89 -33.90
N TYR A 10 -12.50 -49.97 -33.47
CA TYR A 10 -13.79 -49.91 -32.74
C TYR A 10 -13.68 -49.76 -31.22
N ARG A 11 -12.48 -49.57 -30.66
CA ARG A 11 -12.29 -49.41 -29.20
C ARG A 11 -11.79 -48.03 -28.76
N VAL A 12 -11.57 -47.11 -29.70
CA VAL A 12 -11.06 -45.74 -29.37
C VAL A 12 -12.18 -44.71 -29.36
N ASP A 13 -13.31 -44.95 -30.01
CA ASP A 13 -14.39 -43.95 -30.10
C ASP A 13 -15.29 -43.82 -28.86
N PHE A 14 -15.10 -44.64 -27.82
CA PHE A 14 -15.93 -44.60 -26.61
C PHE A 14 -15.27 -43.83 -25.43
N LEU A 15 -14.07 -43.30 -25.63
CA LEU A 15 -13.36 -42.54 -24.55
C LEU A 15 -13.16 -41.07 -24.89
N THR A 16 -13.65 -40.57 -26.01
CA THR A 16 -13.40 -39.20 -26.46
C THR A 16 -14.35 -38.14 -25.89
N ASP A 17 -15.44 -38.51 -25.22
CA ASP A 17 -16.45 -37.56 -24.72
C ASP A 17 -16.24 -37.11 -23.25
N ILE A 18 -15.16 -37.56 -22.61
CA ILE A 18 -14.92 -37.22 -21.18
C ILE A 18 -13.60 -36.46 -20.93
N ILE A 19 -12.75 -36.25 -21.94
CA ILE A 19 -11.40 -35.70 -21.74
C ILE A 19 -11.25 -34.33 -22.40
N HIS A 20 -11.00 -33.32 -21.56
CA HIS A 20 -10.71 -31.92 -21.92
C HIS A 20 -9.61 -31.78 -22.98
N PRO A 21 -9.66 -30.78 -23.90
CA PRO A 21 -8.73 -30.62 -25.04
C PRO A 21 -7.22 -30.55 -24.70
N TYR A 22 -6.88 -30.33 -23.45
CA TYR A 22 -5.48 -30.30 -22.99
C TYR A 22 -4.80 -31.67 -22.96
N TYR A 23 -5.56 -32.76 -22.82
CA TYR A 23 -5.02 -34.11 -22.78
C TYR A 23 -4.58 -34.64 -24.16
N HIS A 24 -5.18 -34.13 -25.24
CA HIS A 24 -4.80 -34.52 -26.59
C HIS A 24 -3.36 -34.11 -26.96
N GLN A 25 -2.88 -32.97 -26.46
CA GLN A 25 -1.51 -32.55 -26.74
C GLN A 25 -0.47 -33.36 -25.96
N VAL A 26 -0.77 -33.75 -24.73
CA VAL A 26 0.15 -34.52 -23.87
C VAL A 26 0.25 -35.96 -24.35
N ILE A 27 -0.88 -36.60 -24.68
CA ILE A 27 -0.91 -37.97 -25.24
C ILE A 27 -0.20 -38.01 -26.60
N PHE A 28 -0.40 -37.01 -27.45
CA PHE A 28 0.24 -36.93 -28.77
C PHE A 28 1.76 -36.69 -28.65
N PHE A 29 2.20 -35.95 -27.66
CA PHE A 29 3.62 -35.70 -27.38
C PHE A 29 4.31 -36.94 -26.81
N VAL A 30 3.67 -37.64 -25.87
CA VAL A 30 4.16 -38.90 -25.30
C VAL A 30 4.20 -40.02 -26.38
N PHE A 31 3.17 -40.09 -27.22
CA PHE A 31 3.15 -41.06 -28.33
C PHE A 31 4.21 -40.76 -29.41
N LYS A 32 4.44 -39.50 -29.73
CA LYS A 32 5.52 -39.06 -30.63
C LYS A 32 6.91 -39.33 -30.05
N LEU A 33 7.09 -39.16 -28.73
CA LEU A 33 8.33 -39.45 -28.03
C LEU A 33 8.59 -40.97 -27.97
N TYR A 34 7.54 -41.75 -27.69
CA TYR A 34 7.58 -43.21 -27.69
C TYR A 34 7.91 -43.79 -29.09
N MET A 35 7.27 -43.29 -30.16
CA MET A 35 7.56 -43.70 -31.53
C MET A 35 8.95 -43.25 -32.00
N LYS A 36 9.46 -42.14 -31.52
CA LYS A 36 10.83 -41.69 -31.82
C LYS A 36 11.90 -42.51 -31.08
N LEU A 37 11.58 -43.00 -29.88
CA LEU A 37 12.46 -43.89 -29.09
C LEU A 37 12.46 -45.34 -29.60
N THR A 38 11.36 -45.80 -30.19
CA THR A 38 11.26 -47.15 -30.78
C THR A 38 11.82 -47.25 -32.20
N SER A 39 11.82 -46.15 -32.99
CA SER A 39 12.36 -46.12 -34.34
C SER A 39 13.88 -46.02 -34.44
N THR A 40 14.58 -45.67 -33.32
CA THR A 40 16.04 -45.57 -33.26
C THR A 40 16.73 -46.86 -32.76
N HIS A 41 16.00 -47.95 -32.52
CA HIS A 41 16.52 -49.16 -31.90
C HIS A 41 16.45 -50.41 -32.78
N LEU A 42 16.70 -50.30 -34.08
CA LEU A 42 16.88 -51.45 -34.95
C LEU A 42 18.32 -51.64 -35.49
N GLN A 43 19.28 -50.93 -34.95
CA GLN A 43 20.71 -51.20 -35.18
C GLN A 43 21.46 -50.88 -33.90
N ASP A 44 21.84 -51.87 -33.19
CA ASP A 44 23.02 -52.15 -32.37
C ASP A 44 22.70 -52.88 -31.06
N ASN A 45 23.04 -54.18 -31.07
CA ASN A 45 23.20 -55.01 -29.88
C ASN A 45 24.56 -54.71 -29.22
N THR A 46 24.59 -53.99 -28.11
CA THR A 46 25.58 -54.17 -27.03
C THR A 46 25.20 -53.40 -25.77
N LEU A 47 25.04 -54.13 -24.67
CA LEU A 47 25.27 -53.78 -23.26
C LEU A 47 25.28 -52.29 -22.89
N PHE A 48 24.20 -51.79 -22.25
CA PHE A 48 24.31 -50.90 -21.09
C PHE A 48 22.95 -50.76 -20.40
N SER A 49 22.89 -51.15 -19.11
CA SER A 49 21.79 -50.88 -18.21
C SER A 49 22.05 -49.56 -17.48
N PRO A 50 21.41 -48.45 -17.92
CA PRO A 50 21.03 -47.38 -16.99
C PRO A 50 19.66 -46.76 -17.33
N LYS A 51 18.64 -47.57 -17.66
CA LYS A 51 17.33 -47.00 -18.10
C LYS A 51 16.28 -46.92 -17.01
N LYS A 52 16.49 -47.54 -15.85
CA LYS A 52 15.50 -47.56 -14.77
C LYS A 52 15.44 -46.20 -14.03
N THR A 53 16.56 -45.57 -13.77
CA THR A 53 16.68 -44.29 -13.08
C THR A 53 16.07 -43.10 -13.87
N LEU A 54 16.10 -43.12 -15.19
CA LEU A 54 15.54 -42.03 -16.02
C LEU A 54 14.01 -42.12 -16.12
N ILE A 55 13.47 -43.32 -16.17
CA ILE A 55 12.02 -43.58 -16.21
C ILE A 55 11.43 -43.30 -14.82
N ASP A 56 12.08 -43.76 -13.72
CA ASP A 56 11.67 -43.50 -12.36
C ASP A 56 11.73 -41.97 -12.02
N SER A 57 12.66 -41.22 -12.61
CA SER A 57 12.73 -39.77 -12.45
C SER A 57 11.71 -39.01 -13.30
N LEU A 58 11.30 -39.54 -14.46
CA LEU A 58 10.25 -38.98 -15.27
C LEU A 58 8.86 -39.29 -14.72
N ASP A 59 8.63 -40.48 -14.17
CA ASP A 59 7.38 -40.85 -13.54
C ASP A 59 7.19 -40.06 -12.21
N SER A 60 8.24 -39.90 -11.39
CA SER A 60 8.17 -39.09 -10.19
C SER A 60 7.94 -37.61 -10.49
N ASN A 61 8.49 -37.07 -11.58
CA ASN A 61 8.24 -35.69 -12.00
C ASN A 61 6.81 -35.52 -12.58
N LEU A 62 6.28 -36.51 -13.28
CA LEU A 62 4.91 -36.50 -13.80
C LEU A 62 3.88 -36.65 -12.67
N GLU A 63 4.12 -37.55 -11.71
CA GLU A 63 3.27 -37.67 -10.52
C GLU A 63 3.28 -36.40 -9.67
N ASN A 64 4.44 -35.78 -9.46
CA ASN A 64 4.55 -34.52 -8.76
C ASN A 64 3.83 -33.38 -9.52
N GLN A 65 3.94 -33.31 -10.84
CA GLN A 65 3.20 -32.32 -11.64
C GLN A 65 1.70 -32.56 -11.64
N MET A 66 1.25 -33.82 -11.68
CA MET A 66 -0.17 -34.17 -11.58
C MET A 66 -0.73 -33.89 -10.19
N ASN A 67 -0.01 -34.22 -9.13
CA ASN A 67 -0.41 -33.92 -7.77
C ASN A 67 -0.50 -32.41 -7.53
N ASN A 68 0.50 -31.65 -7.95
CA ASN A 68 0.52 -30.19 -7.83
C ASN A 68 -0.62 -29.53 -8.62
N SER A 69 -0.93 -30.02 -9.84
CA SER A 69 -2.05 -29.49 -10.62
C SER A 69 -3.41 -29.80 -9.96
N THR A 70 -3.54 -30.94 -9.32
CA THR A 70 -4.74 -31.33 -8.59
C THR A 70 -4.91 -30.50 -7.31
N GLU A 71 -3.85 -30.28 -6.55
CA GLU A 71 -3.86 -29.42 -5.37
C GLU A 71 -4.20 -27.97 -5.72
N GLN A 72 -3.66 -27.47 -6.82
CA GLN A 72 -3.96 -26.12 -7.31
C GLN A 72 -5.44 -25.98 -7.71
N GLN A 73 -5.99 -26.93 -8.46
CA GLN A 73 -7.41 -26.93 -8.85
C GLN A 73 -8.32 -27.03 -7.63
N THR A 74 -7.95 -27.86 -6.65
CA THR A 74 -8.68 -27.99 -5.39
C THR A 74 -8.65 -26.66 -4.61
N ALA A 75 -7.48 -26.01 -4.51
CA ALA A 75 -7.34 -24.72 -3.83
C ALA A 75 -8.16 -23.61 -4.52
N LEU A 76 -8.20 -23.57 -5.85
CA LEU A 76 -9.03 -22.62 -6.60
C LEU A 76 -10.53 -22.86 -6.36
N ALA A 77 -10.98 -24.11 -6.40
CA ALA A 77 -12.37 -24.45 -6.12
C ALA A 77 -12.77 -24.07 -4.67
N GLU A 78 -11.88 -24.28 -3.71
CA GLU A 78 -12.11 -23.85 -2.32
C GLU A 78 -12.18 -22.31 -2.20
N ILE A 79 -11.32 -21.57 -2.90
CA ILE A 79 -11.36 -20.11 -2.92
C ILE A 79 -12.72 -19.63 -3.40
N ASP A 80 -13.20 -20.16 -4.53
CA ASP A 80 -14.50 -19.79 -5.08
C ASP A 80 -15.65 -20.12 -4.11
N VAL A 81 -15.62 -21.27 -3.47
CA VAL A 81 -16.63 -21.68 -2.47
C VAL A 81 -16.63 -20.73 -1.27
N PHE A 82 -15.46 -20.39 -0.71
CA PHE A 82 -15.39 -19.53 0.47
C PHE A 82 -15.63 -18.07 0.15
N ASP A 83 -15.20 -17.57 -1.02
CA ASP A 83 -15.51 -16.22 -1.49
C ASP A 83 -17.02 -16.03 -1.70
N ASN A 84 -17.68 -17.02 -2.32
CA ASN A 84 -19.14 -17.02 -2.47
C ASN A 84 -19.86 -17.06 -1.11
N LYS A 85 -19.39 -17.85 -0.14
CA LYS A 85 -19.96 -17.87 1.21
C LYS A 85 -19.86 -16.51 1.90
N LEU A 86 -18.70 -15.85 1.83
CA LEU A 86 -18.54 -14.51 2.38
C LEU A 86 -19.37 -13.47 1.62
N THR A 87 -19.48 -13.59 0.29
CA THR A 87 -20.34 -12.74 -0.53
C THR A 87 -21.81 -12.86 -0.10
N GLN A 88 -22.30 -14.07 0.15
CA GLN A 88 -23.63 -14.31 0.69
C GLN A 88 -23.80 -13.75 2.10
N HIS A 89 -22.82 -13.97 2.98
CA HIS A 89 -22.83 -13.45 4.35
C HIS A 89 -22.92 -11.92 4.39
N PHE A 90 -22.15 -11.23 3.56
CA PHE A 90 -22.13 -9.78 3.50
C PHE A 90 -23.08 -9.17 2.46
N HIS A 91 -23.91 -9.96 1.79
CA HIS A 91 -24.78 -9.50 0.70
C HIS A 91 -25.55 -8.22 1.03
N ASN A 92 -26.18 -8.16 2.20
CA ASN A 92 -26.96 -7.00 2.65
C ASN A 92 -26.09 -5.84 3.18
N LYS A 93 -24.78 -6.05 3.36
CA LYS A 93 -23.82 -5.06 3.87
C LYS A 93 -23.01 -4.41 2.75
N ILE A 94 -22.80 -5.11 1.64
CA ILE A 94 -22.10 -4.58 0.46
C ILE A 94 -23.06 -3.65 -0.29
N LYS A 95 -22.72 -2.35 -0.32
CA LYS A 95 -23.57 -1.31 -0.94
C LYS A 95 -22.77 -0.47 -1.92
N LEU A 96 -23.20 -0.42 -3.16
CA LEU A 96 -22.67 0.57 -4.10
C LEU A 96 -23.06 1.97 -3.62
N GLN A 97 -22.07 2.85 -3.41
CA GLN A 97 -22.29 4.20 -2.91
C GLN A 97 -21.90 5.23 -3.97
N PRO A 98 -22.85 5.75 -4.77
CA PRO A 98 -22.55 6.69 -5.85
C PRO A 98 -21.85 7.98 -5.41
N ALA A 99 -22.09 8.42 -4.17
CA ALA A 99 -21.45 9.60 -3.60
C ALA A 99 -19.96 9.41 -3.29
N LEU A 100 -19.47 8.16 -3.17
CA LEU A 100 -18.05 7.87 -2.98
C LEU A 100 -17.33 7.93 -4.33
N THR A 101 -16.85 9.10 -4.70
CA THR A 101 -16.06 9.27 -5.90
C THR A 101 -14.58 8.93 -5.66
N ARG A 102 -13.82 8.63 -6.74
CA ARG A 102 -12.37 8.46 -6.66
C ARG A 102 -11.65 9.69 -6.09
N GLN A 103 -12.17 10.89 -6.37
CA GLN A 103 -11.62 12.13 -5.83
C GLN A 103 -11.76 12.15 -4.31
N LEU A 104 -12.92 11.74 -3.79
CA LEU A 104 -13.22 11.76 -2.37
C LEU A 104 -12.36 10.78 -1.56
N VAL A 105 -12.14 9.56 -2.07
CA VAL A 105 -11.32 8.53 -1.40
C VAL A 105 -9.83 8.59 -1.74
N SER A 106 -9.36 9.69 -2.30
CA SER A 106 -7.95 9.90 -2.63
C SER A 106 -7.54 11.35 -2.39
N PHE A 107 -6.24 11.61 -2.46
CA PHE A 107 -5.68 12.96 -2.35
C PHE A 107 -6.25 13.98 -3.37
N GLN A 108 -6.94 13.53 -4.44
CA GLN A 108 -7.37 14.42 -5.51
C GLN A 108 -8.25 15.59 -5.03
N ALA A 109 -9.16 15.37 -4.09
CA ALA A 109 -9.99 16.42 -3.53
C ALA A 109 -9.20 17.39 -2.64
N ASN A 110 -8.07 16.97 -2.07
CA ASN A 110 -7.21 17.82 -1.26
C ASN A 110 -6.39 18.83 -2.07
N LYS A 111 -6.24 18.65 -3.38
CA LYS A 111 -5.40 19.49 -4.24
C LYS A 111 -5.80 20.98 -4.27
N HIS A 112 -7.06 21.25 -4.06
CA HIS A 112 -7.63 22.61 -4.12
C HIS A 112 -7.97 23.15 -2.74
N ARG A 113 -7.71 22.39 -1.68
CA ARG A 113 -8.01 22.78 -0.31
C ARG A 113 -6.77 23.34 0.36
N ALA A 114 -6.86 24.57 0.88
CA ALA A 114 -5.81 25.21 1.64
C ALA A 114 -5.30 24.28 2.75
N THR A 115 -4.01 24.37 3.06
CA THR A 115 -3.27 23.54 4.01
C THR A 115 -3.14 22.05 3.62
N TYR A 116 -4.17 21.41 3.12
CA TYR A 116 -4.12 20.00 2.67
C TYR A 116 -3.36 19.82 1.33
N ARG A 117 -3.30 20.86 0.50
CA ARG A 117 -2.64 20.85 -0.82
C ARG A 117 -1.12 20.97 -0.77
N TRP A 118 -0.55 21.41 0.35
CA TRP A 118 0.89 21.72 0.45
C TRP A 118 1.79 20.56 0.07
N TYR A 119 1.46 19.36 0.57
CA TYR A 119 2.20 18.15 0.23
C TYR A 119 1.30 17.10 -0.43
N LYS A 120 1.72 16.64 -1.61
CA LYS A 120 1.00 15.60 -2.35
C LYS A 120 1.30 14.21 -1.79
N TYR A 121 0.56 13.81 -0.76
CA TYR A 121 0.63 12.45 -0.23
C TYR A 121 -0.33 11.56 -1.03
N LYS A 122 0.24 10.71 -1.93
CA LYS A 122 -0.57 9.99 -2.94
C LYS A 122 -1.54 8.98 -2.36
N GLU A 123 -1.21 8.43 -1.21
CA GLU A 123 -1.94 7.37 -0.52
C GLU A 123 -3.04 7.90 0.42
N ALA A 124 -3.08 9.21 0.64
CA ALA A 124 -4.09 9.83 1.49
C ALA A 124 -5.48 9.82 0.83
N PHE A 125 -6.50 9.67 1.64
CA PHE A 125 -7.87 10.04 1.30
C PHE A 125 -8.09 11.56 1.46
N SER A 126 -9.29 12.06 1.10
CA SER A 126 -9.58 13.49 1.27
C SER A 126 -10.11 13.82 2.66
N ALA A 127 -9.88 15.07 3.10
CA ALA A 127 -10.49 15.60 4.31
C ALA A 127 -12.03 15.56 4.23
N SER A 128 -12.59 15.86 3.05
CA SER A 128 -14.03 15.82 2.83
C SER A 128 -14.66 14.44 3.06
N LEU A 129 -13.91 13.34 2.82
CA LEU A 129 -14.41 12.00 3.18
C LEU A 129 -14.62 11.89 4.69
N ILE A 130 -13.65 12.33 5.48
CA ILE A 130 -13.71 12.25 6.93
C ILE A 130 -14.82 13.14 7.48
N GLU A 131 -14.96 14.37 6.98
CA GLU A 131 -16.04 15.29 7.35
C GLU A 131 -17.43 14.67 7.09
N ILE A 132 -17.62 14.05 5.93
CA ILE A 132 -18.87 13.36 5.59
C ILE A 132 -19.13 12.18 6.55
N LEU A 133 -18.09 11.38 6.86
CA LEU A 133 -18.23 10.25 7.77
C LEU A 133 -18.54 10.71 9.20
N LEU A 134 -17.79 11.67 9.75
CA LEU A 134 -18.03 12.21 11.07
C LEU A 134 -19.45 12.79 11.20
N SER A 135 -19.87 13.60 10.22
CA SER A 135 -21.21 14.18 10.18
C SER A 135 -22.30 13.11 10.08
N LYS A 136 -22.18 12.16 9.13
CA LYS A 136 -23.16 11.10 8.90
C LYS A 136 -23.36 10.21 10.12
N TYR A 137 -22.28 9.92 10.85
CA TYR A 137 -22.32 9.06 12.04
C TYR A 137 -22.43 9.85 13.34
N LYS A 138 -22.68 11.19 13.24
CA LYS A 138 -22.93 12.09 14.35
C LYS A 138 -21.79 12.12 15.38
N ILE A 139 -20.56 12.03 14.92
CA ILE A 139 -19.36 12.22 15.76
C ILE A 139 -19.09 13.73 15.81
N THR A 140 -19.47 14.39 16.88
CA THR A 140 -19.40 15.84 17.03
C THR A 140 -18.50 16.30 18.18
N SER A 141 -17.98 15.36 18.95
CA SER A 141 -17.08 15.60 20.09
C SER A 141 -16.32 14.34 20.45
N GLY A 142 -15.44 14.42 21.43
CA GLY A 142 -14.65 13.31 21.92
C GLY A 142 -13.32 13.19 21.15
N LYS A 143 -12.91 11.96 20.85
CA LYS A 143 -11.58 11.69 20.28
C LYS A 143 -11.59 10.67 19.16
N VAL A 144 -10.92 10.99 18.05
CA VAL A 144 -10.71 10.10 16.88
C VAL A 144 -9.29 9.55 16.90
N LEU A 145 -9.12 8.28 16.52
CA LEU A 145 -7.80 7.66 16.29
C LEU A 145 -7.60 7.37 14.79
N ASP A 146 -6.40 7.69 14.29
CA ASP A 146 -5.90 7.18 13.01
C ASP A 146 -4.60 6.38 13.23
N PRO A 147 -4.65 5.03 13.22
CA PRO A 147 -3.47 4.18 13.39
C PRO A 147 -2.44 4.27 12.24
N PHE A 148 -2.80 4.90 11.12
CA PHE A 148 -1.96 5.06 9.94
C PHE A 148 -2.07 6.49 9.40
N ALA A 149 -1.68 7.46 10.23
CA ALA A 149 -2.00 8.86 10.04
C ALA A 149 -1.49 9.49 8.73
N GLY A 150 -0.41 8.96 8.14
CA GLY A 150 0.15 9.44 6.87
C GLY A 150 0.49 10.93 6.92
N SER A 151 -0.22 11.73 6.12
CA SER A 151 -0.10 13.21 6.15
C SER A 151 -1.02 13.89 7.17
N GLY A 152 -1.71 13.13 8.01
CA GLY A 152 -2.60 13.65 9.05
C GLY A 152 -3.97 14.10 8.57
N THR A 153 -4.44 13.62 7.40
CA THR A 153 -5.71 14.08 6.84
C THR A 153 -6.88 13.87 7.79
N ALA A 154 -7.00 12.68 8.42
CA ALA A 154 -8.06 12.41 9.39
C ALA A 154 -7.92 13.28 10.65
N LEU A 155 -6.69 13.47 11.12
CA LEU A 155 -6.40 14.24 12.31
C LEU A 155 -6.85 15.70 12.18
N PHE A 156 -6.45 16.32 11.06
CA PHE A 156 -6.80 17.72 10.81
C PHE A 156 -8.29 17.90 10.47
N ALA A 157 -8.91 16.94 9.77
CA ALA A 157 -10.36 17.01 9.50
C ALA A 157 -11.19 16.88 10.79
N ALA A 158 -10.79 16.02 11.73
CA ALA A 158 -11.41 15.91 13.05
C ALA A 158 -11.16 17.17 13.87
N SER A 159 -9.92 17.66 13.93
CA SER A 159 -9.55 18.88 14.63
C SER A 159 -10.32 20.11 14.12
N ASP A 160 -10.43 20.28 12.79
CA ASP A 160 -11.19 21.36 12.17
C ASP A 160 -12.69 21.30 12.54
N ALA A 161 -13.23 20.11 12.87
CA ALA A 161 -14.58 19.90 13.39
C ALA A 161 -14.71 20.04 14.92
N GLY A 162 -13.64 20.42 15.63
CA GLY A 162 -13.64 20.57 17.09
C GLY A 162 -13.46 19.25 17.87
N ILE A 163 -13.04 18.19 17.19
CA ILE A 163 -12.86 16.86 17.77
C ILE A 163 -11.37 16.59 17.97
N ASP A 164 -10.98 16.10 19.14
CA ASP A 164 -9.59 15.70 19.40
C ASP A 164 -9.19 14.52 18.50
N ALA A 165 -7.91 14.49 18.13
CA ALA A 165 -7.41 13.43 17.28
C ALA A 165 -6.03 12.93 17.70
N ASP A 166 -5.91 11.62 17.84
CA ASP A 166 -4.64 10.93 18.03
C ASP A 166 -4.25 10.22 16.71
N GLY A 167 -3.00 10.34 16.31
CA GLY A 167 -2.47 9.67 15.13
C GLY A 167 -1.22 8.87 15.44
N ILE A 168 -1.06 7.75 14.80
CA ILE A 168 0.18 6.97 14.81
C ILE A 168 0.78 7.03 13.40
N GLU A 169 2.06 7.44 13.32
CA GLU A 169 2.76 7.51 12.04
C GLU A 169 4.20 6.99 12.20
N LEU A 170 4.53 6.02 11.37
CA LEU A 170 5.85 5.43 11.35
C LEU A 170 6.83 6.23 10.48
N LEU A 171 6.37 6.70 9.31
CA LEU A 171 7.26 7.36 8.36
C LEU A 171 7.63 8.77 8.82
N PRO A 172 8.93 9.09 8.96
CA PRO A 172 9.38 10.43 9.35
C PRO A 172 8.85 11.56 8.44
N VAL A 173 8.55 11.23 7.19
CA VAL A 173 7.93 12.16 6.22
C VAL A 173 6.52 12.58 6.68
N GLY A 174 5.68 11.62 7.04
CA GLY A 174 4.34 11.87 7.56
C GLY A 174 4.40 12.67 8.88
N GLN A 175 5.28 12.28 9.78
CA GLN A 175 5.50 12.99 11.05
C GLN A 175 5.89 14.46 10.81
N GLN A 176 6.85 14.72 9.90
CA GLN A 176 7.27 16.09 9.57
C GLN A 176 6.10 16.92 9.02
N ILE A 177 5.26 16.34 8.15
CA ILE A 177 4.09 17.03 7.59
C ILE A 177 3.11 17.42 8.70
N ILE A 178 2.75 16.47 9.58
CA ILE A 178 1.79 16.69 10.66
C ILE A 178 2.32 17.72 11.65
N LEU A 179 3.56 17.57 12.13
CA LEU A 179 4.16 18.47 13.11
C LEU A 179 4.32 19.89 12.56
N THR A 180 4.75 20.04 11.28
CA THR A 180 4.89 21.37 10.69
C THR A 180 3.54 22.06 10.52
N ARG A 181 2.50 21.33 10.07
CA ARG A 181 1.17 21.90 9.95
C ARG A 181 0.61 22.30 11.32
N LYS A 182 0.76 21.45 12.34
CA LYS A 182 0.37 21.78 13.72
C LYS A 182 1.10 23.05 14.22
N CYS A 183 2.41 23.15 13.99
CA CYS A 183 3.20 24.33 14.33
C CYS A 183 2.69 25.59 13.62
N LEU A 184 2.44 25.55 12.31
CA LEU A 184 1.92 26.67 11.53
C LEU A 184 0.54 27.14 12.01
N GLU A 185 -0.32 26.22 12.43
CA GLU A 185 -1.69 26.54 12.84
C GLU A 185 -1.78 27.04 14.30
N ARG A 186 -0.83 26.69 15.17
CA ARG A 186 -0.95 26.90 16.62
C ARG A 186 0.16 27.72 17.28
N GLU A 187 1.38 27.65 16.74
CA GLU A 187 2.58 28.15 17.42
C GLU A 187 3.30 29.26 16.65
N PHE A 188 2.96 29.40 15.36
CA PHE A 188 3.68 30.29 14.46
C PHE A 188 3.33 31.75 14.73
N THR A 189 4.35 32.58 14.93
CA THR A 189 4.18 34.00 15.27
C THR A 189 4.18 34.90 14.02
N LYS A 190 3.75 36.15 14.18
CA LYS A 190 3.84 37.16 13.11
C LYS A 190 5.29 37.36 12.63
N ASP A 191 6.26 37.30 13.55
CA ASP A 191 7.68 37.45 13.22
C ASP A 191 8.22 36.25 12.46
N ASP A 192 7.75 35.03 12.82
CA ASP A 192 8.07 33.81 12.04
C ASP A 192 7.55 33.95 10.61
N PHE A 193 6.31 34.43 10.41
CA PHE A 193 5.74 34.70 9.08
C PHE A 193 6.53 35.75 8.31
N ALA A 194 6.85 36.88 8.94
CA ALA A 194 7.68 37.91 8.31
C ALA A 194 9.04 37.35 7.90
N THR A 195 9.60 36.43 8.70
CA THR A 195 10.87 35.76 8.38
C THR A 195 10.74 34.85 7.16
N ILE A 196 9.67 34.04 7.05
CA ILE A 196 9.44 33.18 5.88
C ILE A 196 9.23 34.00 4.61
N LYS A 197 8.46 35.10 4.67
CA LYS A 197 8.25 36.00 3.51
C LYS A 197 9.56 36.63 3.03
N ARG A 198 10.36 37.17 3.96
CA ARG A 198 11.69 37.70 3.66
C ARG A 198 12.60 36.63 3.07
N TRP A 199 12.56 35.40 3.62
CA TRP A 199 13.35 34.29 3.14
C TRP A 199 13.11 34.00 1.65
N GLY A 200 11.86 33.96 1.21
CA GLY A 200 11.51 33.79 -0.21
C GLY A 200 11.93 34.97 -1.10
N ALA A 201 11.84 36.21 -0.58
CA ALA A 201 12.19 37.43 -1.32
C ALA A 201 13.71 37.60 -1.46
N GLU A 202 14.46 37.48 -0.36
CA GLU A 202 15.90 37.77 -0.28
C GLU A 202 16.77 36.59 -0.72
N ARG A 203 16.27 35.36 -0.70
CA ARG A 203 16.96 34.12 -1.10
C ARG A 203 18.34 33.96 -0.42
N PRO A 204 18.43 34.00 0.93
CA PRO A 204 19.70 34.04 1.65
C PRO A 204 20.60 32.81 1.43
N TRP A 205 20.07 31.73 0.87
CA TRP A 205 20.85 30.55 0.54
C TRP A 205 21.90 30.79 -0.54
N HIS A 206 21.71 31.76 -1.43
CA HIS A 206 22.73 32.11 -2.43
C HIS A 206 23.99 32.68 -1.79
N GLN A 207 23.86 33.33 -0.64
CA GLN A 207 24.96 33.93 0.10
C GLN A 207 25.52 33.00 1.19
N SER A 208 24.89 31.84 1.41
CA SER A 208 25.31 30.92 2.45
C SER A 208 26.67 30.30 2.11
N LYS A 209 27.64 30.56 3.02
CA LYS A 209 28.95 29.88 3.01
C LYS A 209 28.87 28.47 3.61
N VAL A 210 27.84 28.20 4.41
CA VAL A 210 27.58 26.90 5.03
C VAL A 210 26.79 26.04 4.06
N ARG A 211 27.24 24.82 3.89
CA ARG A 211 26.53 23.79 3.11
C ARG A 211 26.36 22.57 4.02
N ILE A 212 25.14 22.05 4.08
CA ILE A 212 24.85 20.79 4.77
C ILE A 212 24.66 19.73 3.68
N PRO A 213 25.51 18.70 3.64
CA PRO A 213 25.37 17.64 2.64
C PRO A 213 23.98 16.96 2.73
N LEU A 214 23.33 16.81 1.60
CA LEU A 214 22.11 16.00 1.51
C LEU A 214 22.49 14.52 1.66
N THR A 215 21.80 13.80 2.56
CA THR A 215 21.99 12.34 2.68
C THR A 215 21.71 11.68 1.33
N THR A 216 22.61 10.82 0.90
CA THR A 216 22.48 10.10 -0.38
C THR A 216 22.16 8.63 -0.12
N LEU A 217 21.03 8.17 -0.67
CA LEU A 217 20.67 6.77 -0.72
C LEU A 217 21.01 6.22 -2.12
N ARG A 218 21.33 4.94 -2.22
CA ARG A 218 21.59 4.29 -3.53
C ARG A 218 20.47 4.52 -4.54
N ILE A 219 19.22 4.55 -4.05
CA ILE A 219 18.04 4.81 -4.87
C ILE A 219 17.89 6.29 -5.26
N THR A 220 18.50 7.24 -4.53
CA THR A 220 18.40 8.69 -4.80
C THR A 220 19.67 9.29 -5.38
N ASP A 221 20.73 8.51 -5.50
CA ASP A 221 22.00 8.99 -6.08
C ASP A 221 21.81 9.48 -7.52
N GLY A 222 22.28 10.70 -7.80
CA GLY A 222 22.08 11.38 -9.10
C GLY A 222 20.67 11.92 -9.32
N ALA A 223 19.81 12.01 -8.30
CA ALA A 223 18.44 12.53 -8.43
C ALA A 223 18.40 14.02 -8.81
N TYR A 224 19.45 14.77 -8.59
CA TYR A 224 19.52 16.22 -8.85
C TYR A 224 20.71 16.57 -9.72
N SER A 225 20.58 17.65 -10.50
CA SER A 225 21.76 18.26 -11.16
C SER A 225 22.75 18.76 -10.09
N LYS A 226 24.03 18.85 -10.43
CA LYS A 226 25.07 19.37 -9.52
C LYS A 226 24.71 20.78 -9.00
N GLN A 227 24.10 21.62 -9.85
CA GLN A 227 23.66 22.96 -9.47
C GLN A 227 22.49 22.92 -8.50
N THR A 228 21.46 22.09 -8.76
CA THR A 228 20.31 21.93 -7.86
C THR A 228 20.73 21.38 -6.52
N LEU A 229 21.59 20.35 -6.51
CA LEU A 229 22.11 19.76 -5.26
C LEU A 229 22.85 20.80 -4.42
N LYS A 230 23.74 21.60 -5.04
CA LYS A 230 24.44 22.70 -4.37
C LYS A 230 23.47 23.68 -3.73
N LEU A 231 22.39 24.05 -4.43
CA LEU A 231 21.38 24.99 -3.89
C LEU A 231 20.59 24.38 -2.73
N ILE A 232 20.24 23.09 -2.80
CA ILE A 232 19.60 22.37 -1.68
C ILE A 232 20.51 22.42 -0.45
N GLU A 233 21.78 22.07 -0.57
CA GLU A 233 22.73 22.07 0.55
C GLU A 233 23.00 23.47 1.12
N GLN A 234 23.05 24.50 0.27
CA GLN A 234 23.16 25.89 0.72
C GLN A 234 21.88 26.36 1.43
N TYR A 235 20.70 25.97 0.92
CA TYR A 235 19.42 26.26 1.55
C TYR A 235 19.35 25.64 2.94
N MET A 236 19.78 24.38 3.09
CA MET A 236 19.88 23.68 4.37
C MET A 236 20.88 24.36 5.31
N GLY A 237 22.01 24.83 4.81
CA GLY A 237 23.00 25.56 5.58
C GLY A 237 22.50 26.92 6.05
N ALA A 238 21.72 27.60 5.22
CA ALA A 238 21.20 28.93 5.55
C ALA A 238 20.17 28.92 6.68
N TRP A 239 19.29 27.89 6.76
CA TRP A 239 18.25 27.84 7.78
C TRP A 239 18.75 27.53 9.20
N GLN A 240 19.97 26.99 9.36
CA GLN A 240 20.49 26.58 10.68
C GLN A 240 20.49 27.70 11.74
N ARG A 241 20.51 28.96 11.29
CA ARG A 241 20.49 30.13 12.20
C ARG A 241 19.08 30.62 12.55
N LYS A 242 18.04 29.92 12.11
CA LYS A 242 16.65 30.27 12.40
C LYS A 242 16.16 29.49 13.62
N ASN A 243 15.10 29.95 14.26
CA ASN A 243 14.45 29.19 15.32
C ASN A 243 13.79 27.92 14.78
N ASP A 244 13.48 26.96 15.64
CA ASP A 244 13.00 25.62 15.27
C ASP A 244 11.69 25.66 14.46
N ARG A 245 10.78 26.58 14.78
CA ARG A 245 9.51 26.73 14.06
C ARG A 245 9.76 27.12 12.60
N VAL A 246 10.60 28.15 12.39
CA VAL A 246 10.99 28.60 11.06
C VAL A 246 11.75 27.49 10.31
N GLN A 247 12.70 26.80 10.97
CA GLN A 247 13.42 25.67 10.38
C GLN A 247 12.47 24.56 9.93
N SER A 248 11.46 24.22 10.75
CA SER A 248 10.47 23.20 10.42
C SER A 248 9.72 23.54 9.13
N VAL A 249 9.27 24.80 8.99
CA VAL A 249 8.55 25.25 7.79
C VAL A 249 9.47 25.31 6.57
N LEU A 250 10.70 25.78 6.71
CA LEU A 250 11.66 25.80 5.60
C LEU A 250 12.03 24.40 5.12
N ARG A 251 12.23 23.45 6.05
CA ARG A 251 12.44 22.03 5.73
C ARG A 251 11.23 21.43 5.03
N PHE A 252 10.03 21.70 5.52
CA PHE A 252 8.79 21.24 4.92
C PHE A 252 8.58 21.80 3.50
N ALA A 253 8.84 23.09 3.28
CA ALA A 253 8.76 23.69 1.95
C ALA A 253 9.73 23.00 0.98
N LEU A 254 10.95 22.70 1.40
CA LEU A 254 11.91 21.94 0.60
C LEU A 254 11.39 20.51 0.32
N LEU A 255 10.88 19.81 1.34
CA LEU A 255 10.28 18.48 1.21
C LEU A 255 9.16 18.46 0.15
N CYS A 256 8.32 19.50 0.09
CA CYS A 256 7.24 19.62 -0.89
C CYS A 256 7.72 19.75 -2.35
N VAL A 257 8.92 20.27 -2.60
CA VAL A 257 9.42 20.56 -3.95
C VAL A 257 10.44 19.55 -4.48
N LEU A 258 10.94 18.63 -3.65
CA LEU A 258 12.01 17.68 -4.03
C LEU A 258 11.72 16.95 -5.33
N GLU A 259 10.50 16.38 -5.48
CA GLU A 259 10.13 15.68 -6.72
C GLU A 259 10.17 16.62 -7.92
N SER A 260 9.68 17.86 -7.80
CA SER A 260 9.56 18.80 -8.93
C SER A 260 10.91 19.28 -9.46
N ILE A 261 11.93 19.39 -8.61
CA ILE A 261 13.28 19.82 -8.94
C ILE A 261 14.27 18.68 -9.24
N SER A 262 13.82 17.42 -9.11
CA SER A 262 14.64 16.22 -9.34
C SER A 262 14.47 15.62 -10.73
N PHE A 263 15.34 14.70 -11.11
CA PHE A 263 15.20 13.83 -12.27
C PHE A 263 14.25 12.64 -12.04
N THR A 264 13.54 12.62 -10.91
CA THR A 264 12.68 11.49 -10.57
C THR A 264 11.21 11.87 -10.55
N ARG A 265 10.34 10.87 -10.72
CA ARG A 265 8.89 10.96 -10.55
C ARG A 265 8.41 9.77 -9.75
N LYS A 266 7.58 10.01 -8.75
CA LYS A 266 6.89 8.95 -8.02
C LYS A 266 5.88 8.28 -8.96
N ASP A 267 6.16 7.04 -9.36
CA ASP A 267 5.34 6.27 -10.29
C ASP A 267 5.00 4.90 -9.70
N GLY A 268 3.83 4.79 -9.12
CA GLY A 268 3.42 3.58 -8.40
C GLY A 268 4.35 3.29 -7.22
N GLN A 269 5.08 2.18 -7.30
CA GLN A 269 5.88 1.62 -6.19
C GLN A 269 7.36 2.04 -6.21
N TYR A 270 7.77 2.93 -7.09
CA TYR A 270 9.18 3.29 -7.26
C TYR A 270 9.38 4.71 -7.79
N LEU A 271 10.62 5.19 -7.71
CA LEU A 271 11.05 6.40 -8.37
C LEU A 271 11.37 6.10 -9.83
N ARG A 272 10.59 6.64 -10.76
CA ARG A 272 10.86 6.57 -12.18
C ARG A 272 11.83 7.66 -12.57
N TRP A 273 12.87 7.31 -13.33
CA TRP A 273 13.97 8.19 -13.67
C TRP A 273 13.78 8.84 -15.04
N ASP A 274 13.91 10.14 -15.09
CA ASP A 274 13.95 10.91 -16.34
C ASP A 274 15.23 10.59 -17.13
N TYR A 275 15.16 10.60 -18.45
CA TYR A 275 16.30 10.31 -19.33
C TYR A 275 17.49 11.25 -19.11
N ARG A 276 17.25 12.50 -18.65
CA ARG A 276 18.27 13.51 -18.34
C ARG A 276 19.12 13.17 -17.11
N SER A 277 18.74 12.19 -16.31
CA SER A 277 19.49 11.73 -15.14
C SER A 277 20.82 11.04 -15.47
N GLY A 278 21.03 10.64 -16.73
CA GLY A 278 22.17 9.82 -17.13
C GLY A 278 22.07 8.34 -16.73
N ARG A 279 21.03 7.93 -16.02
CA ARG A 279 20.80 6.52 -15.69
C ARG A 279 20.33 5.73 -16.91
N ARG A 280 20.71 4.44 -16.96
CA ARG A 280 20.26 3.52 -18.01
C ARG A 280 18.74 3.51 -18.10
N GLN A 281 18.21 3.76 -19.28
CA GLN A 281 16.79 3.73 -19.58
C GLN A 281 16.40 2.39 -20.20
N GLY A 282 15.11 2.01 -20.09
CA GLY A 282 14.54 0.91 -20.86
C GLY A 282 14.38 1.27 -22.33
N VAL A 283 13.69 0.43 -23.12
CA VAL A 283 13.46 0.59 -24.57
C VAL A 283 12.84 1.97 -24.91
N LYS A 284 11.98 2.50 -24.03
CA LYS A 284 11.39 3.86 -24.18
C LYS A 284 11.90 4.75 -23.06
N PRO A 285 12.77 5.72 -23.35
CA PRO A 285 13.24 6.72 -22.38
C PRO A 285 12.05 7.47 -21.78
N PHE A 286 12.09 7.65 -20.46
CA PHE A 286 11.04 8.37 -19.75
C PHE A 286 11.36 9.87 -19.71
N ASN A 287 10.42 10.67 -20.18
CA ASN A 287 10.42 12.11 -20.03
C ASN A 287 9.38 12.51 -18.98
N LYS A 288 9.85 13.08 -17.88
CA LYS A 288 8.99 13.53 -16.77
C LYS A 288 8.28 14.85 -17.09
N GLY A 289 8.66 15.55 -18.17
CA GLY A 289 8.25 16.90 -18.49
C GLY A 289 9.17 17.96 -17.88
N GLU A 290 8.62 19.07 -17.40
CA GLU A 290 9.39 20.16 -16.79
C GLU A 290 10.06 19.70 -15.49
N ILE A 291 11.34 20.05 -15.33
CA ILE A 291 12.07 20.00 -14.07
C ILE A 291 12.24 21.44 -13.63
N LEU A 292 11.61 21.80 -12.53
CA LEU A 292 11.58 23.18 -12.08
C LEU A 292 12.95 23.65 -11.59
N ASN A 293 13.23 24.93 -11.82
CA ASN A 293 14.35 25.60 -11.18
C ASN A 293 14.11 25.65 -9.66
N PHE A 294 15.17 25.44 -8.87
CA PHE A 294 15.11 25.40 -7.40
C PHE A 294 14.46 26.65 -6.82
N ASP A 295 14.95 27.85 -7.20
CA ASP A 295 14.46 29.12 -6.64
C ASP A 295 12.99 29.33 -6.97
N LYS A 296 12.59 29.07 -8.22
CA LYS A 296 11.19 29.17 -8.65
C LYS A 296 10.30 28.25 -7.83
N ALA A 297 10.70 26.99 -7.62
CA ALA A 297 9.92 26.01 -6.91
C ALA A 297 9.79 26.33 -5.41
N ILE A 298 10.90 26.66 -4.75
CA ILE A 298 10.90 26.91 -3.31
C ILE A 298 10.18 28.21 -2.96
N CYS A 299 10.41 29.31 -3.73
CA CYS A 299 9.72 30.57 -3.49
C CYS A 299 8.21 30.44 -3.71
N ALA A 300 7.78 29.73 -4.77
CA ALA A 300 6.37 29.48 -5.01
C ALA A 300 5.72 28.71 -3.86
N LYS A 301 6.42 27.69 -3.30
CA LYS A 301 5.90 26.90 -2.18
C LYS A 301 5.82 27.71 -0.89
N LEU A 302 6.83 28.51 -0.58
CA LEU A 302 6.79 29.39 0.59
C LEU A 302 5.66 30.42 0.50
N ASN A 303 5.45 31.01 -0.69
CA ASN A 303 4.34 31.93 -0.92
C ASN A 303 2.97 31.23 -0.80
N GLU A 304 2.82 29.99 -1.32
CA GLU A 304 1.60 29.19 -1.16
C GLU A 304 1.28 28.96 0.32
N ILE A 305 2.27 28.53 1.12
CA ILE A 305 2.10 28.28 2.54
C ILE A 305 1.69 29.58 3.27
N CYS A 306 2.40 30.67 3.02
CA CYS A 306 2.09 31.96 3.65
C CYS A 306 0.68 32.45 3.31
N HIS A 307 0.32 32.40 2.01
CA HIS A 307 -1.01 32.80 1.54
C HIS A 307 -2.13 31.99 2.18
N ASP A 308 -1.98 30.65 2.25
CA ASP A 308 -3.02 29.78 2.81
C ASP A 308 -3.23 30.00 4.31
N VAL A 309 -2.15 30.26 5.06
CA VAL A 309 -2.26 30.54 6.50
C VAL A 309 -2.86 31.92 6.74
N GLU A 310 -2.51 32.93 5.93
CA GLU A 310 -3.09 34.28 6.04
C GLU A 310 -4.56 34.30 5.69
N ALA A 311 -4.97 33.59 4.63
CA ALA A 311 -6.38 33.47 4.24
C ALA A 311 -7.23 32.81 5.35
N GLY A 312 -6.69 31.79 6.03
CA GLY A 312 -7.38 31.15 7.16
C GLY A 312 -7.45 32.00 8.44
N ASN A 313 -6.75 33.13 8.48
CA ASN A 313 -6.77 34.09 9.60
C ASN A 313 -7.46 35.41 9.25
N ASP A 314 -8.28 35.49 8.17
CA ASP A 314 -8.98 36.70 7.76
C ASP A 314 -9.92 37.18 8.88
N PRO A 315 -9.76 38.42 9.40
CA PRO A 315 -10.62 38.97 10.44
C PRO A 315 -12.11 39.03 10.04
N ARG A 316 -12.42 38.97 8.73
CA ARG A 316 -13.81 38.96 8.24
C ARG A 316 -14.54 37.64 8.52
N GLU A 317 -13.81 36.54 8.75
CA GLU A 317 -14.36 35.25 9.21
C GLU A 317 -14.69 35.23 10.72
N LEU A 318 -14.28 36.27 11.48
CA LEU A 318 -14.58 36.42 12.90
C LEU A 318 -16.07 36.56 13.26
N PHE A 319 -16.96 36.77 12.27
CA PHE A 319 -18.40 36.79 12.47
C PHE A 319 -19.08 35.42 12.44
N PHE A 320 -18.39 34.37 12.01
CA PHE A 320 -18.84 32.99 12.21
C PHE A 320 -18.12 32.44 13.44
N SER A 321 -18.89 31.92 14.40
CA SER A 321 -18.33 31.35 15.65
C SER A 321 -17.23 30.36 15.29
N LYS A 322 -15.99 30.76 15.52
CA LYS A 322 -14.80 29.92 15.23
C LYS A 322 -14.91 28.71 16.16
N VAL A 323 -15.29 27.57 15.63
CA VAL A 323 -15.25 26.31 16.38
C VAL A 323 -13.81 26.14 16.89
N LEU A 324 -13.66 26.00 18.20
CA LEU A 324 -12.34 25.72 18.76
C LEU A 324 -11.84 24.42 18.16
N LYS A 325 -10.67 24.47 17.53
CA LYS A 325 -10.05 23.27 16.96
C LYS A 325 -9.75 22.23 18.04
N GLY A 326 -10.08 20.97 17.77
CA GLY A 326 -9.71 19.86 18.63
C GLY A 326 -8.19 19.69 18.72
N ASP A 327 -7.68 19.12 19.79
CA ASP A 327 -6.24 18.87 19.94
C ASP A 327 -5.75 17.71 19.07
N ILE A 328 -4.51 17.79 18.59
CA ILE A 328 -3.87 16.74 17.80
C ILE A 328 -2.66 16.22 18.57
N ARG A 329 -2.63 14.92 18.82
CA ARG A 329 -1.47 14.21 19.36
C ARG A 329 -0.95 13.21 18.34
N LEU A 330 0.37 13.24 18.11
CA LEU A 330 1.06 12.34 17.20
C LEU A 330 1.97 11.40 18.00
N PHE A 331 1.82 10.12 17.76
CA PHE A 331 2.73 9.07 18.21
C PHE A 331 3.62 8.64 17.05
N SER A 332 4.94 8.67 17.26
CA SER A 332 5.94 8.31 16.25
C SER A 332 6.36 6.85 16.43
N GLY A 333 6.04 5.98 15.47
CA GLY A 333 6.40 4.57 15.50
C GLY A 333 5.38 3.66 14.84
N SER A 334 5.58 2.35 14.98
CA SER A 334 4.68 1.33 14.44
C SER A 334 3.38 1.26 15.24
N CYS A 335 2.24 1.14 14.54
CA CYS A 335 0.95 0.95 15.20
C CYS A 335 0.91 -0.36 16.00
N LEU A 336 1.63 -1.40 15.59
CA LEU A 336 1.71 -2.67 16.32
C LEU A 336 2.38 -2.51 17.69
N ASP A 337 3.35 -1.60 17.80
CA ASP A 337 4.05 -1.34 19.07
C ASP A 337 3.30 -0.33 19.96
N ILE A 338 2.63 0.65 19.35
CA ILE A 338 2.03 1.79 20.08
C ILE A 338 0.61 1.48 20.54
N MET A 339 -0.22 0.84 19.70
CA MET A 339 -1.63 0.61 20.02
C MET A 339 -1.86 -0.18 21.32
N PRO A 340 -1.07 -1.23 21.65
CA PRO A 340 -1.25 -1.97 22.91
C PRO A 340 -1.14 -1.11 24.17
N ALA A 341 -0.38 0.00 24.11
CA ALA A 341 -0.21 0.93 25.22
C ALA A 341 -1.31 2.00 25.31
N LEU A 342 -2.17 2.14 24.30
CA LEU A 342 -3.27 3.10 24.33
C LEU A 342 -4.37 2.65 25.31
N PRO A 343 -5.04 3.59 26.00
CA PRO A 343 -6.07 3.23 26.96
C PRO A 343 -7.29 2.61 26.28
N GLN A 344 -7.90 1.63 26.97
CA GLN A 344 -9.12 0.97 26.55
C GLN A 344 -10.32 1.92 26.56
N ASN A 345 -11.29 1.73 25.64
CA ASN A 345 -12.55 2.49 25.58
C ASN A 345 -12.38 4.02 25.62
N SER A 346 -11.36 4.52 24.91
CA SER A 346 -10.97 5.95 24.96
C SER A 346 -11.31 6.73 23.68
N TYR A 347 -11.64 6.05 22.58
CA TYR A 347 -11.90 6.72 21.30
C TYR A 347 -13.36 6.59 20.88
N ASP A 348 -13.88 7.70 20.34
CA ASP A 348 -15.26 7.82 19.85
C ASP A 348 -15.39 7.38 18.39
N ALA A 349 -14.29 7.33 17.66
CA ALA A 349 -14.21 6.72 16.33
C ALA A 349 -12.76 6.36 15.98
N VAL A 350 -12.61 5.43 15.02
CA VAL A 350 -11.38 5.22 14.26
C VAL A 350 -11.65 5.60 12.82
N ALA A 351 -10.75 6.38 12.19
CA ALA A 351 -10.87 6.76 10.77
C ALA A 351 -9.50 6.62 10.10
N THR A 352 -9.32 5.63 9.23
CA THR A 352 -8.00 5.25 8.75
C THR A 352 -7.97 4.69 7.32
N SER A 353 -6.78 4.65 6.73
CA SER A 353 -6.45 3.90 5.51
C SER A 353 -5.10 3.21 5.72
N PRO A 354 -5.09 1.93 6.09
CA PRO A 354 -3.85 1.20 6.30
C PRO A 354 -3.05 1.07 5.00
N PRO A 355 -1.76 0.73 5.06
CA PRO A 355 -1.05 0.25 3.88
C PRO A 355 -1.84 -0.88 3.22
N TYR A 356 -1.92 -0.88 1.87
CA TYR A 356 -2.69 -1.91 1.15
C TYR A 356 -1.83 -3.14 0.88
N CYS A 357 -2.49 -4.29 0.72
CA CYS A 357 -1.84 -5.54 0.33
C CYS A 357 -1.42 -5.53 -1.15
N ASN A 358 -0.74 -4.47 -1.62
CA ASN A 358 -0.53 -4.21 -3.05
C ASN A 358 0.94 -4.08 -3.45
N ARG A 359 1.87 -4.53 -2.60
CA ARG A 359 3.33 -4.49 -2.81
C ARG A 359 3.91 -3.06 -2.84
N TYR A 360 3.24 -2.10 -2.20
CA TYR A 360 3.69 -0.72 -2.20
C TYR A 360 4.81 -0.49 -1.19
N ASP A 361 5.99 -0.08 -1.67
CA ASP A 361 7.14 0.25 -0.82
C ASP A 361 7.22 1.76 -0.59
N TYR A 362 6.72 2.21 0.54
CA TYR A 362 6.74 3.62 0.95
C TYR A 362 8.17 4.16 1.07
N THR A 363 9.13 3.33 1.50
CA THR A 363 10.52 3.76 1.64
C THR A 363 11.18 4.06 0.29
N ARG A 364 10.77 3.37 -0.78
CA ARG A 364 11.21 3.68 -2.15
C ARG A 364 10.50 4.91 -2.70
N THR A 365 9.19 5.01 -2.48
CA THR A 365 8.39 6.12 -3.00
C THR A 365 8.81 7.46 -2.39
N TYR A 366 9.10 7.47 -1.08
CA TYR A 366 9.47 8.67 -0.33
C TYR A 366 10.98 8.78 -0.07
N ALA A 367 11.82 8.11 -0.88
CA ALA A 367 13.27 8.07 -0.68
C ALA A 367 13.96 9.45 -0.74
N LEU A 368 13.48 10.37 -1.58
CA LEU A 368 14.01 11.74 -1.64
C LEU A 368 13.76 12.50 -0.33
N GLU A 369 12.56 12.37 0.19
CA GLU A 369 12.13 13.02 1.43
C GLU A 369 12.83 12.39 2.65
N LEU A 370 12.97 11.06 2.68
CA LEU A 370 13.68 10.35 3.72
C LEU A 370 15.17 10.74 3.74
N ALA A 371 15.79 10.87 2.57
CA ALA A 371 17.15 11.39 2.44
C ALA A 371 17.28 12.83 2.97
N LEU A 372 16.33 13.73 2.66
CA LEU A 372 16.32 15.09 3.21
C LEU A 372 16.24 15.11 4.75
N ILE A 373 15.49 14.21 5.35
CA ILE A 373 15.33 14.08 6.80
C ILE A 373 16.57 13.42 7.45
N GLY A 374 17.52 12.91 6.65
CA GLY A 374 18.77 12.32 7.15
C GLY A 374 18.70 10.80 7.34
N ILE A 375 17.69 10.12 6.79
CA ILE A 375 17.58 8.65 6.86
C ILE A 375 18.61 8.02 5.90
N GLY A 376 19.57 7.30 6.47
CA GLY A 376 20.56 6.51 5.72
C GLY A 376 20.06 5.10 5.39
N GLU A 377 20.87 4.31 4.67
CA GLU A 377 20.52 2.98 4.15
C GLU A 377 20.10 1.99 5.24
N GLU A 378 20.79 1.96 6.36
CA GLU A 378 20.51 1.06 7.48
C GLU A 378 19.15 1.43 8.13
N ALA A 379 18.96 2.70 8.45
CA ALA A 379 17.70 3.22 9.02
C ALA A 379 16.54 3.02 8.05
N LEU A 380 16.77 3.18 6.74
CA LEU A 380 15.77 2.91 5.69
C LEU A 380 15.36 1.43 5.68
N SER A 381 16.33 0.53 5.80
CA SER A 381 16.08 -0.92 5.86
C SER A 381 15.28 -1.30 7.11
N LYS A 382 15.64 -0.75 8.27
CA LYS A 382 14.90 -0.95 9.52
C LYS A 382 13.47 -0.42 9.39
N LEU A 383 13.30 0.83 8.94
CA LEU A 383 11.99 1.46 8.74
C LEU A 383 11.06 0.59 7.86
N ARG A 384 11.61 -0.02 6.79
CA ARG A 384 10.86 -0.94 5.94
C ARG A 384 10.39 -2.18 6.70
N GLN A 385 11.19 -2.73 7.61
CA GLN A 385 10.80 -3.90 8.40
C GLN A 385 9.77 -3.56 9.48
N ASP A 386 9.83 -2.35 10.04
CA ASP A 386 8.89 -1.88 11.07
C ASP A 386 7.50 -1.55 10.49
N MET A 387 7.39 -1.27 9.17
CA MET A 387 6.11 -1.06 8.50
C MET A 387 5.24 -2.32 8.53
N LEU A 388 3.92 -2.13 8.50
CA LEU A 388 2.96 -3.20 8.24
C LEU A 388 3.30 -3.91 6.93
N SER A 389 3.16 -5.24 6.89
CA SER A 389 3.55 -6.08 5.75
C SER A 389 2.74 -5.76 4.50
N CYS A 390 3.22 -4.83 3.70
CA CYS A 390 2.61 -4.38 2.44
C CYS A 390 3.54 -4.51 1.24
N THR A 391 4.80 -4.91 1.46
CA THR A 391 5.79 -5.13 0.40
C THR A 391 6.48 -6.50 0.54
N VAL A 392 6.92 -7.05 -0.58
CA VAL A 392 7.58 -8.38 -0.62
C VAL A 392 8.94 -8.42 0.07
N GLU A 393 9.52 -7.27 0.38
CA GLU A 393 10.75 -7.12 1.15
C GLU A 393 10.54 -7.23 2.67
N ASN A 394 9.29 -7.14 3.17
CA ASN A 394 9.01 -7.35 4.58
C ASN A 394 9.35 -8.80 5.00
N ARG A 395 9.97 -8.92 6.15
CA ARG A 395 10.17 -10.21 6.84
C ARG A 395 8.93 -10.52 7.68
N ALA A 396 8.71 -11.78 7.96
CA ALA A 396 7.68 -12.17 8.92
C ALA A 396 8.01 -11.60 10.29
N LYS A 397 7.01 -11.01 10.96
CA LYS A 397 7.12 -10.51 12.33
C LYS A 397 6.67 -11.59 13.31
N ASP A 398 7.32 -11.65 14.44
CA ASP A 398 6.87 -12.44 15.58
C ASP A 398 5.86 -11.61 16.39
N LEU A 399 4.58 -11.73 16.03
CA LEU A 399 3.51 -10.94 16.61
C LEU A 399 3.29 -11.24 18.09
N LEU A 400 3.49 -12.49 18.52
CA LEU A 400 3.34 -12.88 19.93
C LEU A 400 4.50 -12.37 20.79
N LYS A 401 5.67 -12.13 20.19
CA LYS A 401 6.77 -11.44 20.89
C LYS A 401 6.47 -9.95 21.08
N ILE A 402 5.74 -9.32 20.14
CA ILE A 402 5.31 -7.92 20.27
C ILE A 402 4.25 -7.81 21.35
N ASN A 403 3.20 -8.64 21.28
CA ASN A 403 2.15 -8.68 22.31
C ASN A 403 1.61 -10.11 22.46
N PRO A 404 1.88 -10.79 23.59
CA PRO A 404 1.41 -12.15 23.87
C PRO A 404 -0.12 -12.28 23.91
N GLU A 405 -0.84 -11.20 24.20
CA GLU A 405 -2.32 -11.17 24.25
C GLU A 405 -2.95 -11.43 22.88
N TRP A 406 -2.20 -11.35 21.79
CA TRP A 406 -2.70 -11.60 20.44
C TRP A 406 -2.84 -13.09 20.07
N THR A 407 -2.64 -14.02 21.02
CA THR A 407 -2.78 -15.46 20.77
C THR A 407 -4.16 -15.80 20.15
N ASN A 408 -5.25 -15.29 20.72
CA ASN A 408 -6.60 -15.50 20.17
C ASN A 408 -6.80 -14.79 18.83
N VAL A 409 -6.15 -13.66 18.61
CA VAL A 409 -6.21 -12.89 17.35
C VAL A 409 -5.58 -13.69 16.21
N ILE A 410 -4.42 -14.31 16.47
CA ILE A 410 -3.75 -15.20 15.52
C ILE A 410 -4.64 -16.39 15.18
N ALA A 411 -5.28 -17.02 16.18
CA ALA A 411 -6.21 -18.13 15.96
C ALA A 411 -7.42 -17.73 15.09
N VAL A 412 -7.93 -16.51 15.24
CA VAL A 412 -8.99 -15.97 14.35
C VAL A 412 -8.50 -15.86 12.90
N ALA A 413 -7.28 -15.34 12.68
CA ALA A 413 -6.69 -15.27 11.34
C ALA A 413 -6.44 -16.68 10.76
N ASP A 414 -5.97 -17.63 11.57
CA ASP A 414 -5.78 -19.04 11.17
C ASP A 414 -7.11 -19.73 10.80
N SER A 415 -8.21 -19.39 11.46
CA SER A 415 -9.53 -19.97 11.20
C SER A 415 -10.23 -19.39 9.97
N GLN A 416 -9.73 -18.29 9.39
CA GLN A 416 -10.35 -17.60 8.26
C GLN A 416 -10.13 -18.39 6.95
N LYS A 417 -11.16 -19.16 6.56
CA LYS A 417 -11.06 -20.20 5.51
C LYS A 417 -10.65 -19.67 4.14
N LEU A 418 -11.22 -18.56 3.69
CA LEU A 418 -10.85 -17.95 2.40
C LEU A 418 -9.38 -17.53 2.39
N LEU A 419 -8.90 -16.89 3.46
CA LEU A 419 -7.51 -16.50 3.60
C LEU A 419 -6.57 -17.72 3.53
N GLN A 420 -6.89 -18.79 4.28
CA GLN A 420 -6.04 -19.98 4.30
C GLN A 420 -6.00 -20.69 2.92
N SER A 421 -7.13 -20.74 2.21
CA SER A 421 -7.15 -21.31 0.83
C SER A 421 -6.34 -20.46 -0.14
N ILE A 422 -6.43 -19.12 -0.04
CA ILE A 422 -5.59 -18.19 -0.84
C ILE A 422 -4.10 -18.40 -0.53
N LEU A 423 -3.73 -18.53 0.75
CA LEU A 423 -2.32 -18.73 1.14
C LEU A 423 -1.77 -20.06 0.61
N ARG A 424 -2.54 -21.16 0.70
CA ARG A 424 -2.16 -22.45 0.11
C ARG A 424 -1.97 -22.35 -1.41
N TYR A 425 -2.90 -21.72 -2.10
CA TYR A 425 -2.79 -21.49 -3.53
C TYR A 425 -1.53 -20.70 -3.91
N LEU A 426 -1.25 -19.60 -3.20
CA LEU A 426 -0.07 -18.78 -3.47
C LEU A 426 1.25 -19.51 -3.17
N GLU A 427 1.29 -20.38 -2.15
CA GLU A 427 2.49 -21.21 -1.89
C GLU A 427 2.65 -22.28 -2.97
N ALA A 428 1.58 -22.88 -3.48
CA ALA A 428 1.64 -23.80 -4.62
C ALA A 428 2.14 -23.08 -5.89
N GLU A 429 1.63 -21.88 -6.20
CA GLU A 429 2.11 -21.05 -7.32
C GLU A 429 3.58 -20.69 -7.21
N LYS A 430 4.06 -20.46 -5.98
CA LYS A 430 5.47 -20.20 -5.68
C LYS A 430 6.34 -21.43 -5.91
N ALA A 431 5.90 -22.60 -5.44
CA ALA A 431 6.60 -23.86 -5.61
C ALA A 431 6.82 -24.20 -7.09
N GLU A 432 5.83 -23.88 -7.93
CA GLU A 432 5.87 -24.08 -9.39
C GLU A 432 6.60 -22.95 -10.16
N GLY A 433 7.13 -21.95 -9.46
CA GLY A 433 7.83 -20.83 -10.09
C GLY A 433 6.94 -19.91 -10.94
N ARG A 434 5.62 -19.94 -10.75
CA ARG A 434 4.66 -19.14 -11.53
C ARG A 434 4.43 -17.74 -10.97
N LEU A 435 4.91 -17.46 -9.76
CA LEU A 435 4.84 -16.12 -9.17
C LEU A 435 5.92 -15.21 -9.77
N ASN A 436 5.54 -13.97 -10.06
CA ASN A 436 6.49 -12.95 -10.46
C ASN A 436 7.40 -12.45 -9.30
N ASN A 437 7.10 -12.87 -8.06
CA ASN A 437 7.94 -12.65 -6.88
C ASN A 437 7.59 -13.67 -5.78
N ASN A 438 8.58 -14.42 -5.32
CA ASN A 438 8.42 -15.49 -4.31
C ASN A 438 8.12 -14.96 -2.89
N GLY A 439 8.20 -13.65 -2.64
CA GLY A 439 7.81 -13.03 -1.39
C GLY A 439 6.31 -12.75 -1.24
N ILE A 440 5.50 -12.96 -2.29
CA ILE A 440 4.06 -12.66 -2.29
C ILE A 440 3.30 -13.44 -1.20
N PRO A 441 3.43 -14.78 -1.06
CA PRO A 441 2.68 -15.51 -0.05
C PRO A 441 2.99 -15.02 1.38
N ARG A 442 4.29 -14.82 1.70
CA ARG A 442 4.72 -14.27 2.98
C ARG A 442 4.16 -12.88 3.26
N MET A 443 4.17 -12.00 2.25
CA MET A 443 3.63 -10.65 2.37
C MET A 443 2.11 -10.68 2.63
N VAL A 444 1.36 -11.48 1.86
CA VAL A 444 -0.11 -11.60 2.03
C VAL A 444 -0.43 -12.15 3.41
N ARG A 445 0.25 -13.23 3.85
CA ARG A 445 0.11 -13.76 5.22
C ARG A 445 0.38 -12.68 6.26
N GLY A 446 1.56 -12.05 6.20
CA GLY A 446 1.94 -11.00 7.14
C GLY A 446 0.91 -9.88 7.20
N TYR A 447 0.44 -9.41 6.04
CA TYR A 447 -0.56 -8.35 5.95
C TYR A 447 -1.84 -8.68 6.75
N PHE A 448 -2.46 -9.84 6.52
CA PHE A 448 -3.72 -10.18 7.18
C PHE A 448 -3.56 -10.45 8.67
N TYR A 449 -2.46 -11.08 9.08
CA TYR A 449 -2.20 -11.35 10.50
C TYR A 449 -1.91 -10.05 11.27
N GLU A 450 -1.09 -9.17 10.71
CA GLU A 450 -0.80 -7.87 11.30
C GLU A 450 -2.06 -6.98 11.34
N MET A 451 -2.88 -7.00 10.27
CA MET A 451 -4.16 -6.28 10.26
C MET A 451 -5.16 -6.86 11.27
N ALA A 452 -5.18 -8.18 11.52
CA ALA A 452 -6.00 -8.76 12.58
C ALA A 452 -5.60 -8.20 13.95
N CYS A 453 -4.29 -8.07 14.22
CA CYS A 453 -3.81 -7.45 15.47
C CYS A 453 -4.26 -5.97 15.57
N VAL A 454 -4.13 -5.20 14.48
CA VAL A 454 -4.60 -3.80 14.45
C VAL A 454 -6.11 -3.71 14.69
N ILE A 455 -6.91 -4.60 14.08
CA ILE A 455 -8.37 -4.64 14.25
C ILE A 455 -8.73 -4.97 15.70
N SER A 456 -8.05 -5.93 16.33
CA SER A 456 -8.22 -6.28 17.73
C SER A 456 -7.93 -5.09 18.66
N GLU A 457 -6.83 -4.39 18.41
CA GLU A 457 -6.49 -3.19 19.18
C GLU A 457 -7.51 -2.05 18.94
N CYS A 458 -8.01 -1.88 17.70
CA CYS A 458 -9.11 -0.94 17.43
C CYS A 458 -10.35 -1.29 18.25
N THR A 459 -10.71 -2.59 18.35
CA THR A 459 -11.82 -3.03 19.22
C THR A 459 -11.58 -2.65 20.67
N ARG A 460 -10.36 -2.87 21.16
CA ARG A 460 -10.01 -2.59 22.55
C ARG A 460 -10.10 -1.08 22.89
N VAL A 461 -9.56 -0.23 22.03
CA VAL A 461 -9.46 1.22 22.31
C VAL A 461 -10.74 2.00 22.00
N LEU A 462 -11.60 1.52 21.10
CA LEU A 462 -12.90 2.13 20.84
C LEU A 462 -13.85 2.01 22.03
N LYS A 463 -14.67 3.01 22.24
CA LYS A 463 -15.82 2.95 23.16
C LYS A 463 -16.88 1.98 22.63
N PRO A 464 -17.73 1.38 23.49
CA PRO A 464 -18.87 0.60 23.04
C PRO A 464 -19.73 1.37 22.03
N ASN A 465 -20.20 0.73 21.00
CA ASN A 465 -20.96 1.31 19.87
C ASN A 465 -20.21 2.36 19.03
N ALA A 466 -18.93 2.62 19.26
CA ALA A 466 -18.15 3.55 18.45
C ALA A 466 -17.81 2.95 17.06
N PRO A 467 -17.84 3.77 15.99
CA PRO A 467 -17.59 3.30 14.63
C PRO A 467 -16.09 3.25 14.30
N LEU A 468 -15.75 2.32 13.41
CA LEU A 468 -14.48 2.28 12.69
C LEU A 468 -14.76 2.50 11.19
N PHE A 469 -14.04 3.46 10.60
CA PHE A 469 -14.05 3.72 9.15
C PHE A 469 -12.69 3.35 8.57
N MET A 470 -12.65 2.44 7.59
CA MET A 470 -11.41 2.02 6.95
C MET A 470 -11.53 2.08 5.43
N VAL A 471 -10.63 2.80 4.77
CA VAL A 471 -10.52 2.84 3.31
C VAL A 471 -9.49 1.79 2.88
N ASN A 472 -9.88 0.86 2.00
CA ASN A 472 -8.98 -0.18 1.49
C ASN A 472 -9.41 -0.65 0.10
N ASP A 473 -8.52 -1.37 -0.59
CA ASP A 473 -8.73 -1.91 -1.93
C ASP A 473 -8.56 -3.43 -1.91
N ASN A 474 -9.36 -4.15 -2.72
CA ASN A 474 -9.08 -5.54 -3.05
C ASN A 474 -7.87 -5.62 -3.98
N VAL A 475 -7.19 -6.77 -3.99
CA VAL A 475 -5.98 -7.01 -4.78
C VAL A 475 -6.09 -8.29 -5.58
N ARG A 476 -5.15 -8.53 -6.52
CA ARG A 476 -5.09 -9.75 -7.32
C ARG A 476 -3.65 -10.24 -7.41
N TYR A 477 -3.44 -11.54 -7.18
CA TYR A 477 -2.16 -12.21 -7.35
C TYR A 477 -2.36 -13.55 -8.06
N ALA A 478 -1.47 -13.88 -8.99
CA ALA A 478 -1.51 -15.12 -9.76
C ALA A 478 -2.91 -15.45 -10.33
N GLY A 479 -3.64 -14.42 -10.80
CA GLY A 479 -4.98 -14.58 -11.35
C GLY A 479 -6.12 -14.60 -10.33
N VAL A 480 -5.84 -14.84 -9.04
CA VAL A 480 -6.86 -14.89 -7.99
C VAL A 480 -7.11 -13.52 -7.41
N SER A 481 -8.38 -13.12 -7.32
CA SER A 481 -8.83 -11.93 -6.60
C SER A 481 -8.81 -12.22 -5.10
N ILE A 482 -8.17 -11.35 -4.34
CA ILE A 482 -8.17 -11.40 -2.88
C ILE A 482 -9.18 -10.37 -2.39
N SER A 483 -10.29 -10.85 -1.87
CA SER A 483 -11.38 -10.04 -1.32
C SER A 483 -11.02 -9.50 0.06
N VAL A 484 -10.07 -8.54 0.10
CA VAL A 484 -9.56 -7.93 1.33
C VAL A 484 -10.70 -7.37 2.18
N ASP A 485 -11.69 -6.76 1.52
CA ASP A 485 -12.90 -6.21 2.15
C ASP A 485 -13.67 -7.27 2.96
N MET A 486 -13.93 -8.43 2.39
CA MET A 486 -14.70 -9.48 3.05
C MET A 486 -13.86 -10.24 4.09
N ILE A 487 -12.59 -10.51 3.80
CA ILE A 487 -11.70 -11.21 4.73
C ILE A 487 -11.49 -10.38 6.00
N LEU A 488 -11.15 -9.09 5.88
CA LEU A 488 -10.96 -8.22 7.04
C LEU A 488 -12.27 -7.96 7.79
N SER A 489 -13.41 -7.84 7.09
CA SER A 489 -14.72 -7.70 7.74
C SER A 489 -15.10 -8.95 8.52
N ASN A 490 -14.83 -10.15 8.01
CA ASN A 490 -15.08 -11.39 8.73
C ASN A 490 -14.15 -11.56 9.94
N ILE A 491 -12.88 -11.20 9.83
CA ILE A 491 -11.95 -11.15 10.97
C ILE A 491 -12.47 -10.16 12.03
N ALA A 492 -12.95 -8.99 11.61
CA ALA A 492 -13.48 -7.96 12.50
C ALA A 492 -14.71 -8.45 13.29
N GLU A 493 -15.64 -9.18 12.64
CA GLU A 493 -16.79 -9.77 13.34
C GLU A 493 -16.34 -10.75 14.45
N ASN A 494 -15.32 -11.56 14.16
CA ASN A 494 -14.78 -12.49 15.15
C ASN A 494 -13.93 -11.80 16.25
N LEU A 495 -13.59 -10.51 16.07
CA LEU A 495 -12.84 -9.69 17.02
C LEU A 495 -13.70 -8.63 17.71
N GLY A 496 -15.04 -8.74 17.69
CA GLY A 496 -15.95 -7.88 18.44
C GLY A 496 -16.47 -6.66 17.71
N PHE A 497 -16.48 -6.67 16.38
CA PHE A 497 -17.17 -5.68 15.58
C PHE A 497 -18.47 -6.23 14.97
N HIS A 498 -19.46 -5.37 14.84
CA HIS A 498 -20.58 -5.56 13.93
C HIS A 498 -20.27 -4.85 12.59
N VAL A 499 -20.32 -5.58 11.48
CA VAL A 499 -20.16 -4.99 10.14
C VAL A 499 -21.46 -4.30 9.75
N GLU A 500 -21.48 -2.96 9.74
CA GLU A 500 -22.66 -2.20 9.31
C GLU A 500 -22.76 -2.11 7.80
N ASN A 501 -21.67 -1.70 7.14
CA ASN A 501 -21.61 -1.53 5.69
C ASN A 501 -20.20 -1.78 5.15
N ILE A 502 -20.15 -2.30 3.93
CA ILE A 502 -19.00 -2.29 3.03
C ILE A 502 -19.42 -1.41 1.84
N LEU A 503 -19.04 -0.13 1.89
CA LEU A 503 -19.42 0.86 0.88
C LEU A 503 -18.47 0.77 -0.31
N VAL A 504 -18.98 0.32 -1.45
CA VAL A 504 -18.21 0.13 -2.69
C VAL A 504 -18.26 1.38 -3.55
N LEU A 505 -17.11 1.81 -4.06
CA LEU A 505 -17.04 2.92 -5.01
C LEU A 505 -17.55 2.49 -6.39
N PRO A 506 -18.33 3.34 -7.11
CA PRO A 506 -18.69 3.07 -8.48
C PRO A 506 -17.47 3.09 -9.42
N GLY A 507 -17.44 2.19 -10.39
CA GLY A 507 -16.50 2.21 -11.50
C GLY A 507 -15.04 1.90 -11.14
N GLY A 508 -14.78 0.73 -10.56
CA GLY A 508 -13.42 0.25 -10.30
C GLY A 508 -12.60 0.07 -11.60
N LYS A 509 -11.51 0.83 -11.81
CA LYS A 509 -10.41 0.38 -12.68
C LYS A 509 -9.47 -0.45 -11.81
N GLY A 510 -9.21 -1.69 -12.24
CA GLY A 510 -8.21 -2.50 -11.58
C GLY A 510 -6.85 -1.80 -11.57
N ASN A 511 -6.08 -2.04 -10.52
CA ASN A 511 -4.73 -1.49 -10.42
C ASN A 511 -3.86 -2.16 -11.50
N SER A 512 -3.36 -1.38 -12.47
CA SER A 512 -2.63 -1.89 -13.64
C SER A 512 -1.37 -2.69 -13.29
N SER A 513 -0.74 -2.42 -12.16
CA SER A 513 0.46 -3.13 -11.70
C SER A 513 0.20 -4.55 -11.19
N GLN A 514 -1.05 -4.89 -10.87
CA GLN A 514 -1.45 -6.20 -10.33
C GLN A 514 -2.13 -7.10 -11.36
N GLN A 515 -2.44 -6.56 -12.53
CA GLN A 515 -3.15 -7.23 -13.61
C GLN A 515 -2.22 -7.53 -14.78
N MET A 516 -1.07 -8.14 -14.50
CA MET A 516 -0.12 -8.47 -15.54
C MET A 516 -0.46 -9.79 -16.23
N GLY A 517 -0.55 -9.77 -17.56
CA GLY A 517 -0.61 -10.95 -18.40
C GLY A 517 -2.00 -11.53 -18.65
N LYS A 518 -2.13 -12.85 -18.60
CA LYS A 518 -3.27 -13.66 -19.07
C LYS A 518 -4.57 -13.51 -18.25
N HIS A 519 -4.54 -12.84 -17.10
CA HIS A 519 -5.60 -12.90 -16.09
C HIS A 519 -6.65 -11.77 -16.17
N GLY A 520 -6.68 -11.01 -17.27
CA GLY A 520 -7.71 -10.02 -17.49
C GLY A 520 -7.59 -8.74 -16.66
N ARG A 521 -8.51 -7.80 -16.88
CA ARG A 521 -8.57 -6.49 -16.21
C ARG A 521 -9.89 -6.28 -15.47
N ASP A 522 -10.37 -7.32 -14.80
CA ASP A 522 -11.60 -7.18 -14.04
C ASP A 522 -11.47 -6.12 -12.95
N PRO A 523 -12.48 -5.28 -12.77
CA PRO A 523 -12.44 -4.24 -11.76
C PRO A 523 -12.32 -4.86 -10.36
N LEU A 524 -11.40 -4.33 -9.55
CA LEU A 524 -11.30 -4.65 -8.14
C LEU A 524 -12.09 -3.62 -7.33
N ARG A 525 -12.82 -4.08 -6.30
CA ARG A 525 -13.54 -3.18 -5.42
C ARG A 525 -12.59 -2.32 -4.61
N LYS A 526 -12.88 -1.01 -4.56
CA LYS A 526 -12.37 -0.08 -3.57
C LYS A 526 -13.49 0.24 -2.62
N CYS A 527 -13.23 0.14 -1.33
CA CYS A 527 -14.27 0.18 -0.33
C CYS A 527 -13.96 1.15 0.81
N VAL A 528 -15.03 1.63 1.45
CA VAL A 528 -14.99 2.19 2.80
C VAL A 528 -15.76 1.22 3.70
N TYR A 529 -15.05 0.57 4.62
CA TYR A 529 -15.66 -0.30 5.62
C TYR A 529 -16.21 0.54 6.75
N VAL A 530 -17.39 0.20 7.22
CA VAL A 530 -18.03 0.80 8.39
C VAL A 530 -18.37 -0.33 9.34
N TRP A 531 -17.58 -0.42 10.40
CA TRP A 531 -17.78 -1.41 11.46
C TRP A 531 -18.10 -0.68 12.77
N ARG A 532 -18.83 -1.34 13.64
CA ARG A 532 -19.21 -0.80 14.95
C ARG A 532 -18.79 -1.75 16.04
N LYS A 533 -18.10 -1.24 17.06
CA LYS A 533 -17.77 -2.06 18.25
C LYS A 533 -19.05 -2.53 18.93
N ILE A 534 -19.11 -3.83 19.24
CA ILE A 534 -20.18 -4.46 20.01
C ILE A 534 -20.02 -4.14 21.49
#